data_ec2530fd72db7e52d1b9fd16e9913ec9
#
_entry.id   ec2530fd72db7e52d1b9fd16e9913ec9
#
_cell.length_a   1.000
_cell.length_b   1.000
_cell.length_c   1.000
_cell.angle_alpha   90.00
_cell.angle_beta   90.00
_cell.angle_gamma   90.00
#
_symmetry.space_group_name_H-M   'P 1'
#
loop_
_entity.id
_entity.type
_entity.pdbx_description
1 polymer ?
#
loop_
_entity_poly.entity_id
_entity_poly.type
_entity_poly.pdbx_seq_one_letter_code
_entity_poly.pdbx_strand_id
1 'polypeptide(L)'
;ALPARVRRQAAVITYANDANAWFPYFLSYYGRLFGVENIFVVTPVPEAFSDFGLGGVWSVKGFPFDDAARASMMSSIANGCRNYYVWSIVCDVDEIIEPAPWLGVNLREYLSTCEDSVLYTRGLDVLQSAAEPDFDFRLRTCEQRSIAIPNTALYKPHLARVEVNYSGGFHFCSRLPEAGSLRGDLVTYHLKWACSSIRAEVQSSVMATSYSDVAIESYCRNSADPRGSHPSLRLSSGELIRLDHPLMSQFSDESLGALCWAPERGLYVGDFKVAPFLVKISK
;
A
#
# COMPACT_ATOMS: atom_id res chain seq x y z
N ALA A 1 22.15 26.06 -22.18
CA ALA A 1 21.25 25.34 -21.27
C ALA A 1 21.04 23.95 -21.87
N LEU A 2 21.31 22.91 -21.10
CA LEU A 2 20.96 21.55 -21.51
C LEU A 2 19.42 21.48 -21.61
N PRO A 3 18.86 20.78 -22.65
CA PRO A 3 17.42 20.62 -22.75
C PRO A 3 16.89 19.96 -21.47
N ALA A 4 15.76 20.46 -20.98
CA ALA A 4 15.10 19.87 -19.83
C ALA A 4 14.93 18.36 -20.06
N ARG A 5 15.54 17.52 -19.23
CA ARG A 5 15.39 16.07 -19.35
C ARG A 5 13.91 15.71 -19.22
N VAL A 6 13.36 15.08 -20.24
CA VAL A 6 12.02 14.51 -20.18
C VAL A 6 12.05 13.40 -19.13
N ARG A 7 11.40 13.61 -17.98
CA ARG A 7 11.26 12.62 -16.95
C ARG A 7 10.11 11.67 -17.28
N ARG A 8 10.29 10.38 -16.96
CA ARG A 8 9.19 9.40 -16.97
C ARG A 8 8.18 9.73 -15.87
N GLN A 9 6.97 9.25 -15.99
CA GLN A 9 5.91 9.67 -15.09
C GLN A 9 6.10 9.16 -13.66
N ALA A 10 6.30 7.85 -13.46
CA ALA A 10 6.48 7.28 -12.13
C ALA A 10 7.49 6.14 -12.10
N ALA A 11 8.28 6.08 -11.01
CA ALA A 11 8.98 4.90 -10.56
C ALA A 11 8.15 4.22 -9.46
N VAL A 12 7.94 2.93 -9.56
CA VAL A 12 7.23 2.12 -8.55
C VAL A 12 8.27 1.28 -7.82
N ILE A 13 8.31 1.40 -6.50
CA ILE A 13 9.35 0.80 -5.66
C ILE A 13 8.67 -0.04 -4.58
N THR A 14 9.02 -1.31 -4.51
CA THR A 14 8.45 -2.24 -3.53
C THR A 14 9.51 -3.12 -2.89
N TYR A 15 9.16 -3.70 -1.75
CA TYR A 15 9.90 -4.80 -1.14
C TYR A 15 9.08 -6.08 -1.30
N ALA A 16 9.73 -7.16 -1.75
CA ALA A 16 9.08 -8.45 -1.92
C ALA A 16 9.97 -9.58 -1.40
N ASN A 17 9.43 -10.44 -0.54
CA ASN A 17 10.11 -11.61 0.00
C ASN A 17 10.22 -12.75 -1.03
N ASP A 18 9.30 -12.79 -1.99
CA ASP A 18 9.25 -13.77 -3.08
C ASP A 18 8.56 -13.15 -4.31
N ALA A 19 8.64 -13.85 -5.44
CA ALA A 19 8.02 -13.46 -6.70
C ALA A 19 6.62 -14.08 -6.91
N ASN A 20 6.12 -14.78 -5.92
CA ASN A 20 4.82 -15.44 -5.91
C ASN A 20 3.75 -14.55 -5.24
N ALA A 21 2.73 -15.16 -4.71
CA ALA A 21 1.69 -14.50 -3.95
C ALA A 21 1.15 -13.24 -4.66
N TRP A 22 1.32 -12.06 -4.09
CA TRP A 22 0.78 -10.82 -4.64
C TRP A 22 1.66 -10.15 -5.72
N PHE A 23 2.93 -10.54 -5.86
CA PHE A 23 3.82 -9.89 -6.82
C PHE A 23 3.34 -9.98 -8.28
N PRO A 24 2.78 -11.10 -8.80
CA PRO A 24 2.24 -11.16 -10.16
C PRO A 24 1.10 -10.15 -10.39
N TYR A 25 0.24 -9.93 -9.39
CA TYR A 25 -0.82 -8.93 -9.49
C TYR A 25 -0.26 -7.50 -9.45
N PHE A 26 0.64 -7.23 -8.52
CA PHE A 26 1.38 -5.96 -8.42
C PHE A 26 2.05 -5.61 -9.75
N LEU A 27 2.80 -6.55 -10.31
CA LEU A 27 3.50 -6.40 -11.59
C LEU A 27 2.51 -6.14 -12.73
N SER A 28 1.42 -6.91 -12.80
CA SER A 28 0.38 -6.73 -13.82
C SER A 28 -0.29 -5.36 -13.72
N TYR A 29 -0.59 -4.90 -12.50
CA TYR A 29 -1.26 -3.62 -12.28
C TYR A 29 -0.34 -2.44 -12.62
N TYR A 30 0.78 -2.32 -11.93
CA TYR A 30 1.69 -1.18 -12.12
C TYR A 30 2.44 -1.24 -13.45
N GLY A 31 2.74 -2.43 -13.95
CA GLY A 31 3.38 -2.63 -15.26
C GLY A 31 2.52 -2.15 -16.42
N ARG A 32 1.20 -2.37 -16.37
CA ARG A 32 0.27 -1.83 -17.38
C ARG A 32 0.19 -0.30 -17.35
N LEU A 33 0.31 0.30 -16.18
CA LEU A 33 0.19 1.74 -16.01
C LEU A 33 1.48 2.48 -16.38
N PHE A 34 2.62 1.96 -15.95
CA PHE A 34 3.88 2.70 -16.00
C PHE A 34 4.98 2.01 -16.82
N GLY A 35 4.82 0.73 -17.16
CA GLY A 35 5.84 -0.13 -17.76
C GLY A 35 6.63 -0.90 -16.71
N VAL A 36 6.89 -2.18 -16.97
CA VAL A 36 7.63 -3.06 -16.03
C VAL A 36 9.04 -2.58 -15.76
N GLU A 37 9.66 -1.93 -16.74
CA GLU A 37 10.99 -1.32 -16.66
C GLU A 37 11.03 -0.07 -15.75
N ASN A 38 9.92 0.32 -15.17
CA ASN A 38 9.81 1.40 -14.19
C ASN A 38 9.44 0.88 -12.80
N ILE A 39 9.44 -0.45 -12.62
CA ILE A 39 9.22 -1.12 -11.34
C ILE A 39 10.59 -1.55 -10.78
N PHE A 40 10.80 -1.26 -9.51
CA PHE A 40 12.02 -1.50 -8.77
C PHE A 40 11.73 -2.34 -7.53
N VAL A 41 12.49 -3.41 -7.32
CA VAL A 41 12.26 -4.37 -6.25
C VAL A 41 13.47 -4.46 -5.32
N VAL A 42 13.23 -4.37 -4.03
CA VAL A 42 14.19 -4.75 -2.97
C VAL A 42 13.81 -6.13 -2.45
N THR A 43 14.73 -7.07 -2.41
CA THR A 43 14.39 -8.47 -2.11
C THR A 43 15.55 -9.26 -1.49
N PRO A 44 15.29 -10.23 -0.60
CA PRO A 44 16.30 -11.19 -0.15
C PRO A 44 16.58 -12.29 -1.17
N VAL A 45 15.75 -12.44 -2.23
CA VAL A 45 15.84 -13.52 -3.24
C VAL A 45 15.90 -12.94 -4.67
N PRO A 46 16.95 -12.17 -5.02
CA PRO A 46 17.02 -11.43 -6.29
C PRO A 46 16.91 -12.32 -7.52
N GLU A 47 17.35 -13.57 -7.43
CA GLU A 47 17.26 -14.56 -8.49
C GLU A 47 15.83 -14.87 -8.94
N ALA A 48 14.86 -14.76 -8.03
CA ALA A 48 13.45 -14.98 -8.35
C ALA A 48 12.84 -13.85 -9.21
N PHE A 49 13.56 -12.73 -9.37
CA PHE A 49 13.06 -11.55 -10.09
C PHE A 49 13.80 -11.27 -11.41
N SER A 50 14.76 -12.13 -11.81
CA SER A 50 15.62 -11.91 -12.97
C SER A 50 14.90 -11.80 -14.30
N ASP A 51 13.79 -12.52 -14.46
CA ASP A 51 13.12 -12.71 -15.76
C ASP A 51 11.96 -11.73 -16.02
N PHE A 52 11.66 -10.84 -15.07
CA PHE A 52 10.50 -9.94 -15.18
C PHE A 52 10.77 -8.65 -15.98
N GLY A 53 12.00 -8.36 -16.38
CA GLY A 53 12.34 -7.15 -17.13
C GLY A 53 12.19 -5.85 -16.31
N LEU A 54 12.36 -5.94 -14.99
CA LEU A 54 12.23 -4.83 -14.05
C LEU A 54 13.29 -3.73 -14.27
N GLY A 55 12.99 -2.52 -13.84
CA GLY A 55 13.92 -1.39 -13.87
C GLY A 55 15.14 -1.56 -12.98
N GLY A 56 15.00 -2.35 -11.90
CA GLY A 56 16.11 -2.71 -11.03
C GLY A 56 15.70 -3.67 -9.92
N VAL A 57 16.65 -4.50 -9.50
CA VAL A 57 16.49 -5.42 -8.38
C VAL A 57 17.65 -5.20 -7.43
N TRP A 58 17.36 -4.85 -6.18
CA TRP A 58 18.36 -4.68 -5.12
C TRP A 58 18.31 -5.86 -4.15
N SER A 59 19.45 -6.53 -4.01
CA SER A 59 19.59 -7.67 -3.13
C SER A 59 19.86 -7.24 -1.70
N VAL A 60 19.04 -7.76 -0.78
CA VAL A 60 19.28 -7.75 0.67
C VAL A 60 19.49 -9.17 1.19
N LYS A 61 19.99 -10.06 0.33
CA LYS A 61 20.26 -11.48 0.65
C LYS A 61 21.21 -11.60 1.83
N GLY A 62 20.84 -12.44 2.81
CA GLY A 62 21.66 -12.70 3.99
C GLY A 62 21.47 -11.69 5.14
N PHE A 63 20.66 -10.65 4.95
CA PHE A 63 20.31 -9.73 6.03
C PHE A 63 18.93 -10.08 6.61
N PRO A 64 18.76 -10.05 7.93
CA PRO A 64 17.46 -10.21 8.53
C PRO A 64 16.53 -9.05 8.13
N PHE A 65 15.24 -9.31 8.07
CA PHE A 65 14.26 -8.27 7.82
C PHE A 65 14.27 -7.25 8.96
N ASP A 66 14.48 -5.99 8.59
CA ASP A 66 14.40 -4.84 9.48
C ASP A 66 13.61 -3.74 8.80
N ASP A 67 12.51 -3.33 9.41
CA ASP A 67 11.56 -2.41 8.79
C ASP A 67 12.11 -0.99 8.64
N ALA A 68 12.93 -0.53 9.58
CA ALA A 68 13.56 0.78 9.51
C ALA A 68 14.66 0.82 8.45
N ALA A 69 15.48 -0.24 8.37
CA ALA A 69 16.51 -0.38 7.33
C ALA A 69 15.88 -0.47 5.94
N ARG A 70 14.79 -1.24 5.81
CA ARG A 70 13.98 -1.34 4.59
C ARG A 70 13.49 0.04 4.16
N ALA A 71 12.85 0.78 5.05
CA ALA A 71 12.31 2.11 4.76
C ALA A 71 13.41 3.10 4.35
N SER A 72 14.56 3.07 5.02
CA SER A 72 15.73 3.89 4.68
C SER A 72 16.26 3.58 3.27
N MET A 73 16.40 2.30 2.94
CA MET A 73 16.85 1.87 1.62
C MET A 73 15.87 2.30 0.52
N MET A 74 14.57 2.05 0.71
CA MET A 74 13.55 2.42 -0.26
C MET A 74 13.44 3.93 -0.42
N SER A 75 13.63 4.71 0.66
CA SER A 75 13.74 6.18 0.60
C SER A 75 14.90 6.62 -0.29
N SER A 76 16.07 5.99 -0.15
CA SER A 76 17.25 6.30 -0.95
C SER A 76 17.04 6.02 -2.43
N ILE A 77 16.42 4.88 -2.75
CA ILE A 77 16.05 4.51 -4.14
C ILE A 77 15.04 5.53 -4.70
N ALA A 78 13.98 5.83 -3.96
CA ALA A 78 12.94 6.78 -4.37
C ALA A 78 13.53 8.16 -4.66
N ASN A 79 14.38 8.66 -3.77
CA ASN A 79 15.05 9.95 -3.92
C ASN A 79 16.00 9.96 -5.12
N GLY A 80 16.73 8.87 -5.39
CA GLY A 80 17.56 8.70 -6.59
C GLY A 80 16.74 8.71 -7.89
N CYS A 81 15.59 8.06 -7.88
CA CYS A 81 14.68 7.99 -9.03
C CYS A 81 14.14 9.35 -9.46
N ARG A 82 14.02 10.35 -8.56
CA ARG A 82 13.50 11.70 -8.86
C ARG A 82 14.23 12.44 -9.98
N ASN A 83 15.49 12.08 -10.24
CA ASN A 83 16.22 12.67 -11.36
C ASN A 83 15.69 12.22 -12.72
N TYR A 84 14.93 11.12 -12.77
CA TYR A 84 14.47 10.47 -13.99
C TYR A 84 12.95 10.35 -14.05
N TYR A 85 12.25 10.48 -12.91
CA TYR A 85 10.81 10.31 -12.78
C TYR A 85 10.17 11.53 -12.13
N VAL A 86 8.90 11.79 -12.47
CA VAL A 86 8.10 12.84 -11.82
C VAL A 86 7.64 12.38 -10.45
N TRP A 87 7.16 11.14 -10.36
CA TRP A 87 6.65 10.53 -9.15
C TRP A 87 7.52 9.35 -8.72
N SER A 88 7.67 9.18 -7.41
CA SER A 88 8.05 7.92 -6.78
C SER A 88 6.83 7.36 -6.07
N ILE A 89 6.50 6.10 -6.32
CA ILE A 89 5.43 5.34 -5.65
C ILE A 89 6.13 4.28 -4.80
N VAL A 90 5.98 4.36 -3.48
CA VAL A 90 6.57 3.42 -2.52
C VAL A 90 5.44 2.72 -1.78
N CYS A 91 5.30 1.42 -1.96
CA CYS A 91 4.25 0.63 -1.33
C CYS A 91 4.68 -0.82 -1.15
N ASP A 92 4.00 -1.54 -0.27
CA ASP A 92 4.18 -2.97 -0.10
C ASP A 92 3.58 -3.73 -1.30
N VAL A 93 4.06 -4.94 -1.55
CA VAL A 93 3.67 -5.74 -2.73
C VAL A 93 2.18 -6.11 -2.77
N ASP A 94 1.53 -6.09 -1.63
CA ASP A 94 0.09 -6.33 -1.47
C ASP A 94 -0.75 -5.05 -1.34
N GLU A 95 -0.15 -3.90 -1.68
CA GLU A 95 -0.82 -2.59 -1.67
C GLU A 95 -1.00 -2.07 -3.10
N ILE A 96 -2.26 -1.94 -3.52
CA ILE A 96 -2.63 -1.43 -4.84
C ILE A 96 -3.30 -0.07 -4.67
N ILE A 97 -2.71 0.94 -5.30
CA ILE A 97 -3.20 2.32 -5.21
C ILE A 97 -4.04 2.63 -6.44
N GLU A 98 -5.31 2.94 -6.23
CA GLU A 98 -6.24 3.30 -7.30
C GLU A 98 -6.96 4.62 -6.99
N PRO A 99 -7.23 5.46 -8.00
CA PRO A 99 -8.25 6.49 -7.87
C PRO A 99 -9.60 5.85 -7.56
N ALA A 100 -10.39 6.56 -6.79
CA ALA A 100 -11.73 6.11 -6.45
C ALA A 100 -12.56 5.81 -7.72
N PRO A 101 -13.33 4.72 -7.75
CA PRO A 101 -14.01 4.25 -8.97
C PRO A 101 -14.91 5.29 -9.65
N TRP A 102 -15.51 6.19 -8.87
CA TRP A 102 -16.40 7.25 -9.41
C TRP A 102 -15.68 8.33 -10.22
N LEU A 103 -14.34 8.42 -10.14
CA LEU A 103 -13.58 9.37 -10.95
C LEU A 103 -13.44 8.93 -12.41
N GLY A 104 -13.59 7.63 -12.69
CA GLY A 104 -13.51 7.09 -14.05
C GLY A 104 -12.13 7.19 -14.70
N VAL A 105 -11.07 7.48 -13.93
CA VAL A 105 -9.69 7.61 -14.41
C VAL A 105 -8.80 6.55 -13.76
N ASN A 106 -7.68 6.20 -14.42
CA ASN A 106 -6.66 5.35 -13.83
C ASN A 106 -5.60 6.17 -13.06
N LEU A 107 -4.74 5.50 -12.30
CA LEU A 107 -3.70 6.16 -11.49
C LEU A 107 -2.74 7.00 -12.35
N ARG A 108 -2.41 6.55 -13.55
CA ARG A 108 -1.53 7.28 -14.46
C ARG A 108 -2.15 8.61 -14.89
N GLU A 109 -3.42 8.60 -15.25
CA GLU A 109 -4.19 9.79 -15.62
C GLU A 109 -4.33 10.74 -14.43
N TYR A 110 -4.68 10.20 -13.27
CA TYR A 110 -4.79 10.96 -12.03
C TYR A 110 -3.49 11.72 -11.71
N LEU A 111 -2.35 11.04 -11.74
CA LEU A 111 -1.04 11.62 -11.44
C LEU A 111 -0.58 12.64 -12.48
N SER A 112 -1.09 12.59 -13.71
CA SER A 112 -0.73 13.55 -14.77
C SER A 112 -1.24 14.96 -14.51
N THR A 113 -2.32 15.09 -13.74
CA THR A 113 -2.99 16.35 -13.40
C THR A 113 -2.73 16.81 -11.97
N CYS A 114 -2.09 15.97 -11.14
CA CYS A 114 -1.87 16.27 -9.75
C CYS A 114 -0.64 17.14 -9.53
N GLU A 115 -0.78 18.22 -8.75
CA GLU A 115 0.29 19.19 -8.45
C GLU A 115 0.87 19.04 -7.04
N ASP A 116 0.28 18.22 -6.19
CA ASP A 116 0.73 18.01 -4.82
C ASP A 116 2.16 17.47 -4.75
N SER A 117 2.86 17.80 -3.68
CA SER A 117 4.24 17.33 -3.43
C SER A 117 4.28 15.89 -2.93
N VAL A 118 3.35 15.54 -2.06
CA VAL A 118 3.19 14.21 -1.46
C VAL A 118 1.70 13.91 -1.36
N LEU A 119 1.30 12.70 -1.75
CA LEU A 119 -0.09 12.24 -1.64
C LEU A 119 -0.19 11.13 -0.60
N TYR A 120 -1.10 11.33 0.33
CA TYR A 120 -1.54 10.33 1.29
C TYR A 120 -2.80 9.67 0.77
N THR A 121 -2.84 8.36 0.83
CA THR A 121 -3.95 7.56 0.33
C THR A 121 -4.86 7.12 1.46
N ARG A 122 -6.13 6.88 1.15
CA ARG A 122 -7.06 6.22 2.07
C ARG A 122 -6.84 4.71 2.00
N GLY A 123 -6.61 4.06 3.14
CA GLY A 123 -6.35 2.64 3.21
C GLY A 123 -7.58 1.80 3.50
N LEU A 124 -7.72 0.71 2.75
CA LEU A 124 -8.78 -0.28 2.89
C LEU A 124 -8.19 -1.68 2.96
N ASP A 125 -8.43 -2.42 4.05
CA ASP A 125 -8.20 -3.87 4.09
C ASP A 125 -9.29 -4.57 3.29
N VAL A 126 -8.91 -5.17 2.16
CA VAL A 126 -9.83 -5.88 1.28
C VAL A 126 -10.05 -7.30 1.78
N LEU A 127 -11.32 -7.73 1.86
CA LEU A 127 -11.70 -9.04 2.35
C LEU A 127 -12.31 -9.90 1.24
N GLN A 128 -12.01 -11.20 1.29
CA GLN A 128 -12.75 -12.19 0.52
C GLN A 128 -13.98 -12.66 1.32
N SER A 129 -15.17 -12.52 0.75
CA SER A 129 -16.36 -13.16 1.30
C SER A 129 -16.44 -14.63 0.89
N ALA A 130 -17.19 -15.45 1.64
CA ALA A 130 -17.35 -16.86 1.33
C ALA A 130 -18.00 -17.14 -0.04
N ALA A 131 -18.70 -16.16 -0.61
CA ALA A 131 -19.36 -16.28 -1.91
C ALA A 131 -18.47 -15.85 -3.08
N GLU A 132 -17.31 -15.26 -2.82
CA GLU A 132 -16.39 -14.78 -3.84
C GLU A 132 -15.36 -15.84 -4.21
N PRO A 133 -15.03 -16.00 -5.52
CA PRO A 133 -14.00 -16.93 -5.96
C PRO A 133 -12.61 -16.47 -5.52
N ASP A 134 -11.61 -17.31 -5.78
CA ASP A 134 -10.21 -16.92 -5.65
C ASP A 134 -9.89 -15.69 -6.52
N PHE A 135 -8.79 -15.02 -6.19
CA PHE A 135 -8.43 -13.75 -6.81
C PHE A 135 -7.94 -13.95 -8.24
N ASP A 136 -8.55 -13.25 -9.21
CA ASP A 136 -8.13 -13.24 -10.62
C ASP A 136 -7.23 -12.03 -10.89
N PHE A 137 -5.95 -12.27 -11.20
CA PHE A 137 -4.96 -11.21 -11.44
C PHE A 137 -5.21 -10.38 -12.72
N ARG A 138 -6.18 -10.76 -13.54
CA ARG A 138 -6.60 -10.01 -14.73
C ARG A 138 -7.64 -8.94 -14.45
N LEU A 139 -8.35 -9.05 -13.31
CA LEU A 139 -9.42 -8.14 -12.91
C LEU A 139 -8.90 -7.11 -11.90
N ARG A 140 -9.53 -5.95 -11.87
CA ARG A 140 -9.26 -4.96 -10.81
C ARG A 140 -9.80 -5.45 -9.47
N THR A 141 -9.24 -4.95 -8.37
CA THR A 141 -9.68 -5.30 -7.02
C THR A 141 -11.17 -5.05 -6.82
N CYS A 142 -11.67 -3.89 -7.24
CA CYS A 142 -13.09 -3.51 -7.08
C CYS A 142 -14.05 -4.31 -7.98
N GLU A 143 -13.57 -5.02 -9.00
CA GLU A 143 -14.40 -5.85 -9.88
C GLU A 143 -14.68 -7.24 -9.28
N GLN A 144 -13.86 -7.68 -8.35
CA GLN A 144 -13.89 -9.05 -7.82
C GLN A 144 -14.04 -9.14 -6.31
N ARG A 145 -13.92 -8.03 -5.59
CA ARG A 145 -14.10 -7.94 -4.13
C ARG A 145 -15.14 -6.87 -3.82
N SER A 146 -16.04 -7.21 -2.92
CA SER A 146 -17.18 -6.37 -2.58
C SER A 146 -17.10 -5.80 -1.16
N ILE A 147 -16.15 -6.27 -0.36
CA ILE A 147 -16.06 -5.93 1.07
C ILE A 147 -14.66 -5.44 1.39
N ALA A 148 -14.59 -4.34 2.12
CA ALA A 148 -13.35 -3.85 2.69
C ALA A 148 -13.61 -3.18 4.05
N ILE A 149 -12.55 -3.08 4.87
CA ILE A 149 -12.55 -2.41 6.16
C ILE A 149 -11.61 -1.21 6.08
N PRO A 150 -12.04 0.01 6.40
CA PRO A 150 -11.15 1.15 6.54
C PRO A 150 -10.08 0.88 7.60
N ASN A 151 -8.82 1.13 7.24
CA ASN A 151 -7.69 0.94 8.14
C ASN A 151 -6.79 2.17 8.12
N THR A 152 -6.80 2.93 9.21
CA THR A 152 -6.01 4.18 9.33
C THR A 152 -4.51 3.94 9.32
N ALA A 153 -4.03 2.74 9.68
CA ALA A 153 -2.61 2.38 9.56
C ALA A 153 -2.12 2.34 8.09
N LEU A 154 -3.05 2.25 7.15
CA LEU A 154 -2.78 2.27 5.70
C LEU A 154 -2.95 3.66 5.08
N TYR A 155 -3.15 4.70 5.87
CA TYR A 155 -3.13 6.09 5.39
C TYR A 155 -1.67 6.52 5.27
N LYS A 156 -1.04 6.12 4.18
CA LYS A 156 0.40 6.22 3.97
C LYS A 156 0.74 7.24 2.88
N PRO A 157 1.91 7.91 2.99
CA PRO A 157 2.42 8.85 1.97
C PRO A 157 3.05 8.10 0.79
N HIS A 158 2.27 7.30 0.09
CA HIS A 158 2.77 6.40 -0.95
C HIS A 158 3.41 7.10 -2.15
N LEU A 159 2.99 8.32 -2.46
CA LEU A 159 3.36 8.98 -3.71
C LEU A 159 4.05 10.31 -3.41
N ALA A 160 5.24 10.50 -3.94
CA ALA A 160 6.02 11.72 -3.73
C ALA A 160 6.67 12.24 -5.02
N ARG A 161 6.62 13.58 -5.21
CA ARG A 161 7.35 14.30 -6.26
C ARG A 161 8.60 15.00 -5.72
N VAL A 162 8.74 15.03 -4.42
CA VAL A 162 9.82 15.70 -3.68
C VAL A 162 10.62 14.68 -2.89
N GLU A 163 11.74 15.11 -2.35
CA GLU A 163 12.53 14.26 -1.47
C GLU A 163 11.79 13.94 -0.19
N VAL A 164 11.74 12.67 0.14
CA VAL A 164 11.09 12.13 1.34
C VAL A 164 11.93 11.03 1.94
N ASN A 165 11.90 10.93 3.27
CA ASN A 165 12.42 9.80 4.02
C ASN A 165 11.24 9.13 4.72
N TYR A 166 11.01 7.88 4.40
CA TYR A 166 9.92 7.09 4.97
C TYR A 166 10.30 6.52 6.33
N SER A 167 9.33 6.43 7.22
CA SER A 167 9.43 5.65 8.47
C SER A 167 9.27 4.15 8.19
N GLY A 168 9.56 3.30 9.18
CA GLY A 168 9.20 1.89 9.14
C GLY A 168 7.72 1.70 8.78
N GLY A 169 7.41 0.67 7.96
CA GLY A 169 6.07 0.43 7.43
C GLY A 169 5.54 1.48 6.46
N PHE A 170 6.34 2.48 6.10
CA PHE A 170 5.97 3.63 5.25
C PHE A 170 4.78 4.43 5.77
N HIS A 171 4.46 4.34 7.06
CA HIS A 171 3.32 5.03 7.65
C HIS A 171 3.46 6.54 7.59
N PHE A 172 4.69 7.06 7.57
CA PHE A 172 5.03 8.46 7.55
C PHE A 172 6.20 8.75 6.64
N CYS A 173 6.36 10.02 6.32
CA CYS A 173 7.57 10.52 5.69
C CYS A 173 8.03 11.82 6.34
N SER A 174 9.25 12.25 5.98
CA SER A 174 9.86 13.49 6.48
C SER A 174 9.11 14.77 6.09
N ARG A 175 8.08 14.66 5.24
CA ARG A 175 7.18 15.77 4.88
C ARG A 175 5.89 15.61 5.63
N LEU A 176 5.53 16.61 6.40
CA LEU A 176 4.20 16.69 7.02
C LEU A 176 3.15 16.79 5.91
N PRO A 177 1.97 16.18 6.10
CA PRO A 177 0.87 16.37 5.17
C PRO A 177 0.49 17.85 5.13
N GLU A 178 0.54 18.44 3.94
CA GLU A 178 -0.04 19.74 3.70
C GLU A 178 -1.57 19.62 3.82
N ALA A 179 -2.24 20.73 4.13
CA ALA A 179 -3.70 20.73 4.14
C ALA A 179 -4.22 20.27 2.77
N GLY A 180 -5.02 19.22 2.75
CA GLY A 180 -5.54 18.60 1.52
C GLY A 180 -4.65 17.52 0.89
N SER A 181 -3.49 17.20 1.44
CA SER A 181 -2.63 16.11 0.93
C SER A 181 -3.18 14.71 1.18
N LEU A 182 -4.10 14.57 2.15
CA LEU A 182 -4.85 13.33 2.32
C LEU A 182 -5.99 13.29 1.31
N ARG A 183 -5.83 12.44 0.31
CA ARG A 183 -6.79 12.34 -0.79
C ARG A 183 -7.89 11.34 -0.47
N GLY A 184 -9.12 11.85 -0.33
CA GLY A 184 -10.32 11.04 -0.19
C GLY A 184 -10.66 10.23 -1.44
N ASP A 185 -10.20 10.70 -2.57
CA ASP A 185 -10.40 10.16 -3.91
C ASP A 185 -9.25 9.23 -4.39
N LEU A 186 -8.25 8.97 -3.54
CA LEU A 186 -7.15 8.05 -3.81
C LEU A 186 -7.11 6.96 -2.74
N VAL A 187 -7.24 5.71 -3.14
CA VAL A 187 -7.43 4.56 -2.26
C VAL A 187 -6.25 3.59 -2.37
N THR A 188 -5.76 3.11 -1.24
CA THR A 188 -4.88 1.94 -1.17
C THR A 188 -5.71 0.72 -0.80
N TYR A 189 -5.82 -0.22 -1.71
CA TYR A 189 -6.36 -1.55 -1.44
C TYR A 189 -5.25 -2.44 -0.91
N HIS A 190 -5.34 -2.82 0.36
CA HIS A 190 -4.42 -3.76 0.99
C HIS A 190 -4.99 -5.16 0.87
N LEU A 191 -4.30 -6.02 0.13
CA LEU A 191 -4.80 -7.31 -0.34
C LEU A 191 -4.53 -8.47 0.62
N LYS A 192 -3.92 -8.21 1.77
CA LYS A 192 -3.54 -9.22 2.77
C LYS A 192 -4.65 -10.26 3.05
N TRP A 193 -5.92 -9.85 2.98
CA TRP A 193 -7.09 -10.66 3.30
C TRP A 193 -7.98 -10.94 2.08
N ALA A 194 -7.57 -10.48 0.91
CA ALA A 194 -8.38 -10.51 -0.30
C ALA A 194 -8.48 -11.90 -0.96
N CYS A 195 -7.63 -12.86 -0.58
CA CYS A 195 -7.66 -14.23 -1.09
C CYS A 195 -7.09 -15.19 -0.05
N SER A 196 -7.87 -16.18 0.33
CA SER A 196 -7.50 -17.14 1.38
C SER A 196 -6.36 -18.08 0.96
N SER A 197 -6.33 -18.51 -0.31
CA SER A 197 -5.26 -19.35 -0.84
C SER A 197 -3.92 -18.61 -0.87
N ILE A 198 -3.89 -17.39 -1.40
CA ILE A 198 -2.67 -16.56 -1.43
C ILE A 198 -2.21 -16.20 -0.01
N ARG A 199 -3.15 -15.94 0.89
CA ARG A 199 -2.81 -15.65 2.29
C ARG A 199 -2.05 -16.80 2.96
N ALA A 200 -2.45 -18.05 2.72
CA ALA A 200 -1.73 -19.21 3.27
C ALA A 200 -0.28 -19.26 2.75
N GLU A 201 -0.07 -18.92 1.49
CA GLU A 201 1.27 -18.82 0.88
C GLU A 201 2.10 -17.70 1.50
N VAL A 202 1.53 -16.49 1.61
CA VAL A 202 2.19 -15.35 2.27
C VAL A 202 2.55 -15.67 3.72
N GLN A 203 1.66 -16.31 4.46
CA GLN A 203 1.92 -16.69 5.84
C GLN A 203 3.11 -17.66 5.95
N SER A 204 3.21 -18.60 5.02
CA SER A 204 4.36 -19.53 4.96
C SER A 204 5.66 -18.78 4.69
N SER A 205 5.66 -17.83 3.76
CA SER A 205 6.82 -16.98 3.44
C SER A 205 7.23 -16.11 4.64
N VAL A 206 6.27 -15.48 5.32
CA VAL A 206 6.52 -14.68 6.54
C VAL A 206 7.13 -15.53 7.65
N MET A 207 6.64 -16.76 7.85
CA MET A 207 7.19 -17.67 8.87
C MET A 207 8.63 -18.12 8.57
N ALA A 208 9.00 -18.16 7.31
CA ALA A 208 10.36 -18.49 6.87
C ALA A 208 11.32 -17.28 6.91
N THR A 209 10.81 -16.07 7.06
CA THR A 209 11.62 -14.84 7.08
C THR A 209 12.38 -14.69 8.39
N SER A 210 13.68 -14.44 8.29
CA SER A 210 14.51 -14.05 9.45
C SER A 210 14.30 -12.57 9.75
N TYR A 211 13.92 -12.25 10.97
CA TYR A 211 13.69 -10.88 11.44
C TYR A 211 14.84 -10.41 12.33
N SER A 212 15.15 -9.10 12.29
CA SER A 212 16.03 -8.48 13.29
C SER A 212 15.37 -8.46 14.66
N ASP A 213 16.17 -8.38 15.74
CA ASP A 213 15.65 -8.29 17.10
C ASP A 213 14.72 -7.07 17.28
N VAL A 214 15.06 -5.95 16.63
CA VAL A 214 14.25 -4.72 16.63
C VAL A 214 12.89 -4.96 15.97
N ALA A 215 12.87 -5.67 14.84
CA ALA A 215 11.63 -6.00 14.15
C ALA A 215 10.77 -6.95 14.99
N ILE A 216 11.37 -7.98 15.62
CA ILE A 216 10.68 -8.90 16.53
C ILE A 216 10.04 -8.11 17.67
N GLU A 217 10.80 -7.22 18.33
CA GLU A 217 10.29 -6.42 19.45
C GLU A 217 9.14 -5.51 19.01
N SER A 218 9.23 -4.87 17.83
CA SER A 218 8.17 -4.05 17.28
C SER A 218 6.90 -4.85 17.00
N TYR A 219 7.04 -6.02 16.38
CA TYR A 219 5.90 -6.91 16.13
C TYR A 219 5.27 -7.44 17.43
N CYS A 220 6.07 -7.81 18.42
CA CYS A 220 5.56 -8.25 19.72
C CYS A 220 4.85 -7.13 20.49
N ARG A 221 5.30 -5.89 20.40
CA ARG A 221 4.63 -4.74 21.04
C ARG A 221 3.31 -4.37 20.37
N ASN A 222 3.23 -4.52 19.04
CA ASN A 222 2.08 -4.05 18.25
C ASN A 222 1.03 -5.13 17.99
N SER A 223 1.31 -6.37 18.35
CA SER A 223 0.38 -7.45 18.06
C SER A 223 0.23 -8.42 19.22
N ALA A 224 -0.98 -8.54 19.62
CA ALA A 224 -1.49 -9.86 19.91
C ALA A 224 -1.45 -10.65 18.58
N ASP A 225 -0.32 -11.29 18.26
CA ASP A 225 -0.05 -12.12 17.09
C ASP A 225 0.01 -11.36 15.74
N PRO A 226 1.20 -11.11 15.15
CA PRO A 226 1.34 -10.61 13.77
C PRO A 226 0.79 -11.61 12.73
N ARG A 227 0.62 -12.86 13.11
CA ARG A 227 -0.10 -13.91 12.40
C ARG A 227 -1.62 -13.78 12.58
N GLY A 228 -2.05 -12.71 13.22
CA GLY A 228 -3.31 -12.32 13.80
C GLY A 228 -4.56 -12.89 13.17
N SER A 229 -5.50 -13.19 14.03
CA SER A 229 -6.86 -13.55 13.69
C SER A 229 -7.40 -12.61 12.59
N HIS A 230 -7.93 -13.20 11.55
CA HIS A 230 -8.60 -12.53 10.45
C HIS A 230 -9.54 -11.43 10.99
N PRO A 231 -9.55 -10.19 10.46
CA PRO A 231 -10.49 -9.15 10.90
C PRO A 231 -11.94 -9.62 10.94
N SER A 232 -12.34 -10.52 10.01
CA SER A 232 -13.65 -11.16 10.03
C SER A 232 -13.93 -12.02 11.27
N LEU A 233 -12.90 -12.56 11.95
CA LEU A 233 -13.07 -13.30 13.19
C LEU A 233 -13.31 -12.39 14.40
N ARG A 234 -12.81 -11.15 14.36
CA ARG A 234 -13.18 -10.12 15.35
C ARG A 234 -14.60 -9.59 15.13
N LEU A 235 -15.08 -9.66 13.90
CA LEU A 235 -16.44 -9.25 13.52
C LEU A 235 -17.48 -10.33 13.82
N SER A 236 -17.10 -11.59 13.98
CA SER A 236 -18.01 -12.69 14.37
C SER A 236 -18.50 -12.58 15.82
N SER A 237 -17.96 -11.67 16.61
CA SER A 237 -18.45 -11.37 17.95
C SER A 237 -19.65 -10.41 18.02
N GLY A 238 -20.37 -10.16 16.91
CA GLY A 238 -21.78 -9.80 17.05
C GLY A 238 -22.31 -8.55 16.37
N GLU A 239 -21.51 -7.68 15.73
CA GLU A 239 -22.09 -6.52 15.03
C GLU A 239 -21.50 -6.30 13.64
N LEU A 240 -22.03 -7.06 12.67
CA LEU A 240 -21.90 -6.76 11.25
C LEU A 240 -22.96 -5.72 10.89
N ILE A 241 -22.60 -4.46 10.90
CA ILE A 241 -23.47 -3.43 10.32
C ILE A 241 -23.24 -3.45 8.80
N ARG A 242 -24.17 -4.06 8.08
CA ARG A 242 -24.28 -3.95 6.62
C ARG A 242 -24.70 -2.52 6.30
N LEU A 243 -23.78 -1.75 5.78
CA LEU A 243 -24.09 -0.43 5.25
C LEU A 243 -24.28 -0.56 3.72
N ASP A 244 -25.54 -0.62 3.30
CA ASP A 244 -25.94 -0.55 1.89
C ASP A 244 -25.82 0.88 1.32
N HIS A 245 -25.08 1.74 1.98
CA HIS A 245 -24.90 3.13 1.56
C HIS A 245 -23.53 3.33 0.87
N PRO A 246 -23.46 4.23 -0.10
CA PRO A 246 -22.18 4.68 -0.69
C PRO A 246 -21.42 5.52 0.34
N LEU A 247 -20.91 4.85 1.38
CA LEU A 247 -20.10 5.47 2.43
C LEU A 247 -18.84 6.16 1.89
N MET A 248 -18.46 5.84 0.68
CA MET A 248 -17.36 6.52 0.01
C MET A 248 -17.65 8.01 -0.23
N SER A 249 -18.92 8.41 -0.40
CA SER A 249 -19.32 9.83 -0.50
C SER A 249 -19.49 10.52 0.85
N GLN A 250 -19.62 9.76 1.96
CA GLN A 250 -19.75 10.31 3.31
C GLN A 250 -18.43 10.52 4.04
N PHE A 251 -17.34 9.96 3.52
CA PHE A 251 -16.00 10.42 3.90
C PHE A 251 -15.72 11.74 3.17
N SER A 252 -16.50 12.77 3.48
CA SER A 252 -16.21 14.13 3.06
C SER A 252 -14.83 14.56 3.59
N ASP A 253 -14.21 15.50 2.91
CA ASP A 253 -12.94 16.11 3.37
C ASP A 253 -13.01 16.60 4.83
N GLU A 254 -14.22 16.91 5.33
CA GLU A 254 -14.47 17.32 6.71
C GLU A 254 -14.24 16.18 7.73
N SER A 255 -14.62 14.93 7.42
CA SER A 255 -14.36 13.79 8.32
C SER A 255 -12.89 13.37 8.30
N LEU A 256 -12.16 13.64 7.21
CA LEU A 256 -10.72 13.43 7.08
C LEU A 256 -9.93 14.57 7.70
N GLY A 257 -10.45 15.80 7.73
CA GLY A 257 -9.86 16.96 8.41
C GLY A 257 -9.79 16.80 9.93
N ALA A 258 -10.53 15.84 10.50
CA ALA A 258 -10.47 15.51 11.92
C ALA A 258 -9.34 14.52 12.27
N LEU A 259 -8.56 14.02 11.30
CA LEU A 259 -7.38 13.19 11.54
C LEU A 259 -6.22 14.05 11.99
N CYS A 260 -5.95 14.05 13.28
CA CYS A 260 -4.77 14.68 13.86
C CYS A 260 -3.60 13.71 13.85
N TRP A 261 -2.47 14.14 13.30
CA TRP A 261 -1.20 13.47 13.47
C TRP A 261 -0.80 13.46 14.95
N ALA A 262 -0.60 12.27 15.51
CA ALA A 262 -0.06 12.07 16.86
C ALA A 262 1.38 11.53 16.75
N PRO A 263 2.39 12.43 16.74
CA PRO A 263 3.80 12.03 16.55
C PRO A 263 4.29 11.07 17.64
N GLU A 264 3.77 11.20 18.86
CA GLU A 264 4.10 10.32 20.00
C GLU A 264 3.58 8.89 19.83
N ARG A 265 2.60 8.67 18.97
CA ARG A 265 2.04 7.33 18.65
C ARG A 265 2.47 6.84 17.28
N GLY A 266 3.09 7.70 16.50
CA GLY A 266 3.46 7.39 15.14
C GLY A 266 2.27 7.06 14.22
N LEU A 267 1.05 7.60 14.47
CA LEU A 267 -0.14 7.38 13.66
C LEU A 267 -1.07 8.60 13.68
N TYR A 268 -1.94 8.66 12.66
CA TYR A 268 -3.05 9.59 12.69
C TYR A 268 -4.12 9.10 13.67
N VAL A 269 -4.45 9.93 14.64
CA VAL A 269 -5.52 9.67 15.62
C VAL A 269 -6.69 10.57 15.24
N GLY A 270 -7.81 9.98 14.86
CA GLY A 270 -9.08 10.67 14.78
C GLY A 270 -9.97 10.21 15.92
N ASP A 271 -10.93 11.04 16.29
CA ASP A 271 -12.04 10.64 17.16
C ASP A 271 -12.98 9.69 16.38
N PHE A 272 -12.40 8.60 15.84
CA PHE A 272 -13.21 7.53 15.29
C PHE A 272 -13.81 6.72 16.43
N LYS A 273 -14.93 7.19 16.95
CA LYS A 273 -15.95 6.32 17.52
C LYS A 273 -16.57 5.48 16.39
N VAL A 274 -15.71 4.88 15.58
CA VAL A 274 -16.13 4.12 14.43
C VAL A 274 -15.98 2.68 14.80
N ALA A 275 -17.10 2.03 15.06
CA ALA A 275 -17.20 0.60 14.93
C ALA A 275 -16.56 0.18 13.58
N PRO A 276 -15.89 -0.96 13.47
CA PRO A 276 -15.31 -1.40 12.21
C PRO A 276 -16.44 -1.46 11.16
N PHE A 277 -16.45 -0.52 10.23
CA PHE A 277 -17.38 -0.50 9.13
C PHE A 277 -16.89 -1.41 8.03
N LEU A 278 -17.75 -2.33 7.60
CA LEU A 278 -17.58 -2.99 6.33
C LEU A 278 -17.99 -2.03 5.23
N VAL A 279 -17.06 -1.63 4.40
CA VAL A 279 -17.34 -0.83 3.20
C VAL A 279 -17.58 -1.78 2.05
N LYS A 280 -18.76 -1.74 1.47
CA LYS A 280 -19.03 -2.43 0.20
C LYS A 280 -18.32 -1.67 -0.89
N ILE A 281 -17.35 -2.32 -1.51
CA ILE A 281 -16.73 -1.81 -2.74
C ILE A 281 -17.79 -2.01 -3.82
N SER A 282 -18.40 -0.93 -4.30
CA SER A 282 -19.42 -1.02 -5.35
C SER A 282 -18.80 -1.50 -6.65
N LYS A 283 -19.47 -2.49 -7.27
CA LYS A 283 -19.16 -2.89 -8.64
C LYS A 283 -19.56 -1.80 -9.60
#